data_8791bbf8267dcab644ea805f8e8c884f
#
_entry.id   8791bbf8267dcab644ea805f8e8c884f
#
_cell.length_a   1.000
_cell.length_b   1.000
_cell.length_c   1.000
_cell.angle_alpha   90.00
_cell.angle_beta   90.00
_cell.angle_gamma   90.00
#
_symmetry.space_group_name_H-M   'P 1'
#
loop_
_entity.id
_entity.type
_entity.pdbx_description
1 polymer ?
#
loop_
_entity_poly.entity_id
_entity_poly.type
_entity_poly.pdbx_seq_one_letter_code
_entity_poly.pdbx_strand_id
1 'polypeptide(L)'
;MINTIMLIICLIPIVYYLLNIKKSKLDTKTMIVVALFAACSLMLSKIKLIQYPQGGGVELLSSLPILMVGLLYGPITGMTCGLITGILGLMGSAYIIHPAQFLLDYILPTMLLGLSGLFNCKEKKNIFIGCLLAVILKQVSHILSGCIYFAEYAWEGWNPLVYSIVYNLSGTGLEGLLSTIALTAMPLSKIKKMANISTTNKYNLGETYDK
;
A
#
# COMPACT_ATOMS: atom_id res chain seq x y z
N MET A 1 9.85 24.53 8.09
CA MET A 1 9.42 23.76 9.28
C MET A 1 8.49 22.60 8.91
N ILE A 2 7.38 22.82 8.21
CA ILE A 2 6.42 21.75 7.83
C ILE A 2 7.08 20.65 7.00
N ASN A 3 7.88 20.99 6.00
CA ASN A 3 8.57 20.00 5.14
C ASN A 3 9.54 19.11 5.91
N THR A 4 10.23 19.65 6.93
CA THR A 4 11.15 18.88 7.78
C THR A 4 10.37 17.88 8.64
N ILE A 5 9.23 18.29 9.18
CA ILE A 5 8.34 17.43 9.97
C ILE A 5 7.80 16.30 9.08
N MET A 6 7.38 16.61 7.85
CA MET A 6 6.90 15.60 6.90
C MET A 6 7.98 14.58 6.52
N LEU A 7 9.21 15.02 6.29
CA LEU A 7 10.34 14.11 6.06
C LEU A 7 10.57 13.18 7.25
N ILE A 8 10.52 13.69 8.49
CA ILE A 8 10.68 12.85 9.69
C ILE A 8 9.56 11.81 9.78
N ILE A 9 8.31 12.21 9.54
CA ILE A 9 7.16 11.28 9.55
C ILE A 9 7.33 10.20 8.47
N CYS A 10 7.79 10.56 7.26
CA CYS A 10 8.04 9.62 6.17
C CYS A 10 9.13 8.59 6.52
N LEU A 11 10.10 8.97 7.35
CA LEU A 11 11.19 8.06 7.73
C LEU A 11 10.73 6.94 8.68
N ILE A 12 9.65 7.11 9.44
CA ILE A 12 9.19 6.12 10.42
C ILE A 12 8.91 4.75 9.78
N PRO A 13 8.06 4.62 8.74
CA PRO A 13 7.82 3.34 8.08
C PRO A 13 9.06 2.79 7.37
N ILE A 14 9.91 3.66 6.84
CA ILE A 14 11.14 3.28 6.17
C ILE A 14 12.13 2.67 7.17
N VAL A 15 12.34 3.31 8.33
CA VAL A 15 13.19 2.81 9.41
C VAL A 15 12.64 1.48 9.94
N TYR A 16 11.33 1.40 10.18
CA TYR A 16 10.70 0.14 10.57
C TYR A 16 11.02 -0.99 9.56
N TYR A 17 10.88 -0.72 8.27
CA TYR A 17 11.21 -1.67 7.20
C TYR A 17 12.68 -2.07 7.24
N LEU A 18 13.61 -1.11 7.29
CA LEU A 18 15.05 -1.37 7.29
C LEU A 18 15.52 -2.19 8.51
N LEU A 19 14.94 -1.95 9.68
CA LEU A 19 15.24 -2.70 10.90
C LEU A 19 14.76 -4.15 10.84
N ASN A 20 13.72 -4.43 10.05
CA ASN A 20 13.09 -5.75 10.01
C ASN A 20 13.37 -6.55 8.73
N ILE A 21 13.91 -5.94 7.66
CA ILE A 21 14.15 -6.63 6.40
C ILE A 21 15.11 -7.81 6.55
N LYS A 22 16.16 -7.69 7.39
CA LYS A 22 17.11 -8.75 7.66
C LYS A 22 16.51 -9.95 8.40
N LYS A 23 15.36 -9.76 9.06
CA LYS A 23 14.64 -10.82 9.79
C LYS A 23 13.63 -11.54 8.89
N SER A 24 13.34 -11.01 7.71
CA SER A 24 12.41 -11.63 6.76
C SER A 24 13.16 -12.61 5.86
N LYS A 25 12.51 -13.76 5.57
CA LYS A 25 13.07 -14.77 4.66
C LYS A 25 12.73 -14.38 3.22
N LEU A 26 13.53 -13.51 2.62
CA LEU A 26 13.44 -13.14 1.21
C LEU A 26 14.32 -14.08 0.38
N ASP A 27 13.94 -15.36 0.31
CA ASP A 27 14.60 -16.33 -0.56
C ASP A 27 14.28 -16.05 -2.05
N THR A 28 14.98 -16.71 -2.96
CA THR A 28 14.83 -16.50 -4.40
C THR A 28 13.39 -16.73 -4.88
N LYS A 29 12.68 -17.73 -4.34
CA LYS A 29 11.29 -18.01 -4.71
C LYS A 29 10.37 -16.87 -4.29
N THR A 30 10.52 -16.39 -3.07
CA THR A 30 9.75 -15.24 -2.55
C THR A 30 10.03 -13.98 -3.38
N MET A 31 11.29 -13.73 -3.75
CA MET A 31 11.65 -12.56 -4.56
C MET A 31 11.07 -12.63 -5.99
N ILE A 32 10.99 -13.81 -6.59
CA ILE A 32 10.31 -13.99 -7.89
C ILE A 32 8.82 -13.64 -7.75
N VAL A 33 8.15 -14.11 -6.70
CA VAL A 33 6.74 -13.77 -6.45
C VAL A 33 6.58 -12.26 -6.24
N VAL A 34 7.42 -11.65 -5.42
CA VAL A 34 7.41 -10.20 -5.18
C VAL A 34 7.54 -9.42 -6.49
N ALA A 35 8.48 -9.80 -7.35
CA ALA A 35 8.69 -9.15 -8.65
C ALA A 35 7.47 -9.29 -9.57
N LEU A 36 6.87 -10.49 -9.66
CA LEU A 36 5.67 -10.73 -10.46
C LEU A 36 4.47 -9.91 -9.97
N PHE A 37 4.23 -9.89 -8.65
CA PHE A 37 3.12 -9.14 -8.08
C PHE A 37 3.34 -7.63 -8.17
N ALA A 38 4.58 -7.14 -8.04
CA ALA A 38 4.91 -5.73 -8.27
C ALA A 38 4.65 -5.33 -9.72
N ALA A 39 5.04 -6.16 -10.70
CA ALA A 39 4.74 -5.94 -12.10
C ALA A 39 3.23 -5.95 -12.38
N CYS A 40 2.49 -6.91 -11.82
CA CYS A 40 1.02 -6.95 -11.93
C CYS A 40 0.39 -5.67 -11.37
N SER A 41 0.80 -5.23 -10.17
CA SER A 41 0.30 -4.00 -9.56
C SER A 41 0.55 -2.79 -10.46
N LEU A 42 1.77 -2.67 -11.01
CA LEU A 42 2.12 -1.61 -11.94
C LEU A 42 1.26 -1.65 -13.22
N MET A 43 1.05 -2.82 -13.80
CA MET A 43 0.22 -2.96 -15.00
C MET A 43 -1.24 -2.57 -14.71
N LEU A 44 -1.79 -3.01 -13.59
CA LEU A 44 -3.16 -2.68 -13.18
C LEU A 44 -3.33 -1.18 -12.92
N SER A 45 -2.31 -0.49 -12.40
CA SER A 45 -2.33 0.96 -12.18
C SER A 45 -2.40 1.78 -13.47
N LYS A 46 -1.99 1.20 -14.61
CA LYS A 46 -2.12 1.86 -15.93
C LYS A 46 -3.54 1.75 -16.50
N ILE A 47 -4.36 0.86 -15.98
CA ILE A 47 -5.77 0.72 -16.40
C ILE A 47 -6.62 1.56 -15.47
N LYS A 48 -6.99 2.76 -15.93
CA LYS A 48 -7.85 3.68 -15.19
C LYS A 48 -9.30 3.50 -15.61
N LEU A 49 -10.14 3.09 -14.66
CA LEU A 49 -11.59 2.99 -14.85
C LEU A 49 -12.23 4.39 -14.89
N ILE A 50 -11.72 5.30 -14.05
CA ILE A 50 -12.12 6.70 -14.01
C ILE A 50 -10.84 7.52 -13.89
N GLN A 51 -10.63 8.45 -14.83
CA GLN A 51 -9.47 9.34 -14.80
C GLN A 51 -9.90 10.74 -14.36
N TYR A 52 -9.15 11.31 -13.41
CA TYR A 52 -9.37 12.66 -12.93
C TYR A 52 -8.50 13.67 -13.69
N PRO A 53 -8.91 14.94 -13.78
CA PRO A 53 -8.17 15.96 -14.53
C PRO A 53 -6.73 16.16 -14.04
N GLN A 54 -6.48 16.01 -12.73
CA GLN A 54 -5.15 16.18 -12.12
C GLN A 54 -4.30 14.90 -12.19
N GLY A 55 -4.69 13.90 -13.00
CA GLY A 55 -3.91 12.69 -13.25
C GLY A 55 -4.21 11.50 -12.32
N GLY A 56 -4.91 11.71 -11.20
CA GLY A 56 -5.40 10.65 -10.32
C GLY A 56 -6.60 9.89 -10.93
N GLY A 57 -7.30 9.11 -10.12
CA GLY A 57 -8.51 8.40 -10.52
C GLY A 57 -8.68 7.04 -9.87
N VAL A 58 -9.64 6.27 -10.37
CA VAL A 58 -9.92 4.89 -9.94
C VAL A 58 -9.20 3.93 -10.86
N GLU A 59 -8.24 3.18 -10.33
CA GLU A 59 -7.46 2.16 -11.06
C GLU A 59 -8.13 0.78 -10.94
N LEU A 60 -7.71 -0.15 -11.81
CA LEU A 60 -8.24 -1.52 -11.81
C LEU A 60 -7.54 -2.37 -10.74
N LEU A 61 -7.94 -2.23 -9.47
CA LEU A 61 -7.47 -3.07 -8.35
C LEU A 61 -5.94 -3.11 -8.21
N SER A 62 -5.25 -1.99 -8.45
CA SER A 62 -3.79 -1.90 -8.41
C SER A 62 -3.18 -2.21 -7.04
N SER A 63 -3.92 -1.97 -5.96
CA SER A 63 -3.50 -2.29 -4.59
C SER A 63 -3.60 -3.78 -4.26
N LEU A 64 -4.45 -4.54 -4.96
CA LEU A 64 -4.75 -5.95 -4.66
C LEU A 64 -3.49 -6.84 -4.65
N PRO A 65 -2.57 -6.77 -5.64
CA PRO A 65 -1.39 -7.63 -5.65
C PRO A 65 -0.49 -7.39 -4.43
N ILE A 66 -0.27 -6.14 -4.04
CA ILE A 66 0.59 -5.79 -2.90
C ILE A 66 -0.04 -6.25 -1.58
N LEU A 67 -1.33 -5.98 -1.38
CA LEU A 67 -2.10 -6.45 -0.22
C LEU A 67 -2.04 -7.97 -0.09
N MET A 68 -2.17 -8.70 -1.21
CA MET A 68 -2.13 -10.16 -1.25
C MET A 68 -0.75 -10.69 -0.85
N VAL A 69 0.33 -10.08 -1.32
CA VAL A 69 1.71 -10.45 -0.91
C VAL A 69 1.87 -10.23 0.60
N GLY A 70 1.40 -9.10 1.13
CA GLY A 70 1.43 -8.83 2.57
C GLY A 70 0.73 -9.93 3.37
N LEU A 71 -0.50 -10.28 3.02
CA LEU A 71 -1.31 -11.32 3.70
C LEU A 71 -0.68 -12.72 3.63
N LEU A 72 -0.11 -13.10 2.48
CA LEU A 72 0.44 -14.44 2.26
C LEU A 72 1.86 -14.60 2.82
N TYR A 73 2.72 -13.62 2.61
CA TYR A 73 4.17 -13.69 2.89
C TYR A 73 4.59 -12.83 4.10
N GLY A 74 3.69 -12.02 4.64
CA GLY A 74 3.94 -11.17 5.79
C GLY A 74 4.29 -9.73 5.45
N PRO A 75 4.26 -8.82 6.46
CA PRO A 75 4.28 -7.38 6.24
C PRO A 75 5.57 -6.89 5.56
N ILE A 76 6.73 -7.40 5.93
CA ILE A 76 8.00 -6.96 5.35
C ILE A 76 8.10 -7.34 3.87
N THR A 77 7.67 -8.55 3.50
CA THR A 77 7.63 -8.99 2.10
C THR A 77 6.63 -8.16 1.29
N GLY A 78 5.46 -7.86 1.87
CA GLY A 78 4.47 -6.96 1.27
C GLY A 78 5.02 -5.54 1.09
N MET A 79 5.72 -4.99 2.10
CA MET A 79 6.39 -3.68 1.99
C MET A 79 7.50 -3.69 0.92
N THR A 80 8.24 -4.79 0.77
CA THR A 80 9.22 -4.95 -0.32
C THR A 80 8.52 -4.91 -1.69
N CYS A 81 7.41 -5.61 -1.85
CA CYS A 81 6.60 -5.58 -3.07
C CYS A 81 6.12 -4.15 -3.37
N GLY A 82 5.58 -3.46 -2.36
CA GLY A 82 5.15 -2.07 -2.47
C GLY A 82 6.28 -1.11 -2.82
N LEU A 83 7.46 -1.26 -2.20
CA LEU A 83 8.64 -0.46 -2.51
C LEU A 83 9.06 -0.61 -3.98
N ILE A 84 9.14 -1.85 -4.47
CA ILE A 84 9.47 -2.13 -5.87
C ILE A 84 8.41 -1.53 -6.80
N THR A 85 7.12 -1.70 -6.48
CA THR A 85 6.03 -1.11 -7.26
C THR A 85 6.12 0.42 -7.30
N GLY A 86 6.39 1.06 -6.16
CA GLY A 86 6.55 2.52 -6.07
C GLY A 86 7.72 3.03 -6.91
N ILE A 87 8.87 2.36 -6.85
CA ILE A 87 10.05 2.70 -7.67
C ILE A 87 9.75 2.51 -9.17
N LEU A 88 9.16 1.39 -9.55
CA LEU A 88 8.79 1.14 -10.95
C LEU A 88 7.74 2.14 -11.46
N GLY A 89 6.83 2.59 -10.60
CA GLY A 89 5.83 3.60 -10.90
C GLY A 89 6.43 4.93 -11.37
N LEU A 90 7.64 5.25 -10.92
CA LEU A 90 8.38 6.46 -11.32
C LEU A 90 8.84 6.43 -12.79
N MET A 91 8.94 5.26 -13.41
CA MET A 91 9.32 5.14 -14.82
C MET A 91 8.23 5.68 -15.76
N GLY A 92 7.04 5.97 -15.24
CA GLY A 92 6.00 6.73 -15.93
C GLY A 92 6.24 8.24 -15.82
N SER A 93 5.22 9.03 -16.08
CA SER A 93 5.26 10.50 -15.93
C SER A 93 5.13 10.91 -14.46
N ALA A 94 6.18 10.70 -13.66
CA ALA A 94 6.20 11.14 -12.26
C ALA A 94 6.35 12.66 -12.18
N TYR A 95 5.47 13.32 -11.43
CA TYR A 95 5.55 14.74 -11.12
C TYR A 95 6.09 14.93 -9.70
N ILE A 96 7.33 15.37 -9.58
CA ILE A 96 8.05 15.51 -8.32
C ILE A 96 8.42 16.97 -8.11
N ILE A 97 7.88 17.57 -7.04
CA ILE A 97 8.12 18.97 -6.69
C ILE A 97 8.91 19.13 -5.37
N HIS A 98 8.92 18.08 -4.54
CA HIS A 98 9.62 18.11 -3.26
C HIS A 98 9.97 16.68 -2.80
N PRO A 99 11.13 16.42 -2.12
CA PRO A 99 11.50 15.09 -1.64
C PRO A 99 10.46 14.43 -0.71
N ALA A 100 9.80 15.20 0.16
CA ALA A 100 8.77 14.66 1.03
C ALA A 100 7.49 14.29 0.23
N GLN A 101 7.09 15.10 -0.76
CA GLN A 101 6.00 14.76 -1.67
C GLN A 101 6.32 13.48 -2.44
N PHE A 102 7.53 13.33 -2.96
CA PHE A 102 7.98 12.11 -3.61
C PHE A 102 7.78 10.87 -2.73
N LEU A 103 8.17 10.94 -1.45
CA LEU A 103 7.96 9.85 -0.51
C LEU A 103 6.49 9.59 -0.24
N LEU A 104 5.69 10.65 -0.01
CA LEU A 104 4.27 10.55 0.34
C LEU A 104 3.38 10.07 -0.80
N ASP A 105 3.74 10.32 -2.06
CA ASP A 105 2.91 9.95 -3.21
C ASP A 105 3.33 8.67 -3.92
N TYR A 106 4.63 8.34 -3.92
CA TYR A 106 5.12 7.24 -4.74
C TYR A 106 5.62 6.05 -3.92
N ILE A 107 6.37 6.32 -2.84
CA ILE A 107 7.05 5.25 -2.09
C ILE A 107 6.20 4.74 -0.94
N LEU A 108 5.79 5.63 -0.03
CA LEU A 108 5.09 5.22 1.19
C LEU A 108 3.70 4.62 0.91
N PRO A 109 2.87 5.16 0.01
CA PRO A 109 1.53 4.61 -0.19
C PRO A 109 1.55 3.15 -0.59
N THR A 110 2.45 2.77 -1.49
CA THR A 110 2.61 1.39 -1.95
C THR A 110 3.27 0.51 -0.89
N MET A 111 4.29 0.99 -0.17
CA MET A 111 4.91 0.26 0.94
C MET A 111 3.91 -0.04 2.07
N LEU A 112 3.09 0.93 2.45
CA LEU A 112 2.12 0.81 3.54
C LEU A 112 1.05 -0.25 3.26
N LEU A 113 0.71 -0.52 1.98
CA LEU A 113 -0.17 -1.62 1.61
C LEU A 113 0.36 -2.99 2.07
N GLY A 114 1.68 -3.17 2.14
CA GLY A 114 2.29 -4.38 2.64
C GLY A 114 1.99 -4.69 4.11
N LEU A 115 1.59 -3.68 4.92
CA LEU A 115 1.20 -3.84 6.31
C LEU A 115 -0.10 -4.64 6.49
N SER A 116 -0.85 -4.93 5.41
CA SER A 116 -1.95 -5.90 5.43
C SER A 116 -1.54 -7.24 6.07
N GLY A 117 -0.28 -7.62 5.93
CA GLY A 117 0.31 -8.83 6.50
C GLY A 117 0.53 -8.82 8.03
N LEU A 118 0.21 -7.72 8.73
CA LEU A 118 0.21 -7.68 10.20
C LEU A 118 -0.87 -8.59 10.80
N PHE A 119 -1.92 -8.87 10.03
CA PHE A 119 -3.00 -9.77 10.40
C PHE A 119 -2.87 -11.10 9.65
N ASN A 120 -3.31 -12.20 10.28
CA ASN A 120 -3.27 -13.50 9.62
C ASN A 120 -4.37 -13.62 8.54
N CYS A 121 -4.16 -14.50 7.56
CA CYS A 121 -5.14 -14.78 6.51
C CYS A 121 -6.01 -16.01 6.80
N LYS A 122 -6.13 -16.45 8.08
CA LYS A 122 -6.94 -17.61 8.46
C LYS A 122 -8.43 -17.28 8.43
N GLU A 123 -8.78 -16.09 8.91
CA GLU A 123 -10.16 -15.63 9.01
C GLU A 123 -10.42 -14.45 8.05
N LYS A 124 -11.59 -14.43 7.43
CA LYS A 124 -12.02 -13.34 6.55
C LYS A 124 -12.02 -11.98 7.25
N LYS A 125 -12.40 -11.94 8.55
CA LYS A 125 -12.37 -10.72 9.36
C LYS A 125 -10.97 -10.14 9.44
N ASN A 126 -9.96 -10.97 9.67
CA ASN A 126 -8.57 -10.54 9.77
C ASN A 126 -8.03 -10.04 8.41
N ILE A 127 -8.41 -10.70 7.31
CA ILE A 127 -8.11 -10.25 5.95
C ILE A 127 -8.69 -8.86 5.72
N PHE A 128 -9.98 -8.68 6.01
CA PHE A 128 -10.66 -7.40 5.84
C PHE A 128 -10.02 -6.28 6.67
N ILE A 129 -9.79 -6.51 7.96
CA ILE A 129 -9.19 -5.51 8.86
C ILE A 129 -7.77 -5.17 8.42
N GLY A 130 -6.94 -6.17 8.08
CA GLY A 130 -5.57 -5.97 7.65
C GLY A 130 -5.48 -5.16 6.36
N CYS A 131 -6.30 -5.49 5.36
CA CYS A 131 -6.36 -4.74 4.11
C CYS A 131 -6.89 -3.31 4.33
N LEU A 132 -7.99 -3.17 5.08
CA LEU A 132 -8.58 -1.86 5.35
C LEU A 132 -7.61 -0.93 6.06
N LEU A 133 -6.91 -1.41 7.10
CA LEU A 133 -5.88 -0.64 7.79
C LEU A 133 -4.77 -0.19 6.84
N ALA A 134 -4.27 -1.09 6.01
CA ALA A 134 -3.21 -0.78 5.05
C ALA A 134 -3.68 0.26 4.01
N VAL A 135 -4.92 0.15 3.53
CA VAL A 135 -5.53 1.13 2.63
C VAL A 135 -5.71 2.49 3.31
N ILE A 136 -6.16 2.53 4.56
CA ILE A 136 -6.27 3.79 5.32
C ILE A 136 -4.90 4.46 5.46
N LEU A 137 -3.85 3.73 5.77
CA LEU A 137 -2.50 4.27 5.88
C LEU A 137 -2.00 4.82 4.52
N LYS A 138 -2.28 4.12 3.42
CA LYS A 138 -2.05 4.63 2.05
C LYS A 138 -2.76 5.96 1.85
N GLN A 139 -4.05 6.06 2.21
CA GLN A 139 -4.85 7.28 2.04
C GLN A 139 -4.31 8.44 2.89
N VAL A 140 -3.91 8.19 4.13
CA VAL A 140 -3.28 9.22 4.98
C VAL A 140 -2.06 9.81 4.29
N SER A 141 -1.20 8.98 3.68
CA SER A 141 -0.04 9.45 2.93
C SER A 141 -0.42 10.38 1.77
N HIS A 142 -1.36 9.96 0.93
CA HIS A 142 -1.82 10.78 -0.21
C HIS A 142 -2.55 12.06 0.22
N ILE A 143 -3.37 12.00 1.27
CA ILE A 143 -4.09 13.17 1.80
C ILE A 143 -3.11 14.21 2.33
N LEU A 144 -2.08 13.79 3.06
CA LEU A 144 -1.02 14.69 3.55
C LEU A 144 -0.28 15.34 2.40
N SER A 145 0.08 14.57 1.37
CA SER A 145 0.71 15.10 0.17
C SER A 145 -0.19 16.12 -0.53
N GLY A 146 -1.45 15.75 -0.80
CA GLY A 146 -2.41 16.61 -1.49
C GLY A 146 -2.69 17.92 -0.75
N CYS A 147 -2.82 17.85 0.58
CA CYS A 147 -3.09 19.04 1.39
C CYS A 147 -1.90 20.03 1.43
N ILE A 148 -0.65 19.50 1.45
CA ILE A 148 0.54 20.32 1.67
C ILE A 148 1.16 20.78 0.35
N TYR A 149 1.24 19.89 -0.66
CA TYR A 149 1.99 20.14 -1.88
C TYR A 149 1.11 20.44 -3.09
N PHE A 150 -0.20 20.15 -3.02
CA PHE A 150 -1.15 20.35 -4.11
C PHE A 150 -2.37 21.17 -3.68
N ALA A 151 -2.20 22.04 -2.66
CA ALA A 151 -3.27 22.89 -2.15
C ALA A 151 -3.87 23.81 -3.23
N GLU A 152 -3.08 24.20 -4.23
CA GLU A 152 -3.50 25.04 -5.36
C GLU A 152 -4.55 24.39 -6.28
N TYR A 153 -4.65 23.05 -6.25
CA TYR A 153 -5.68 22.32 -7.01
C TYR A 153 -7.03 22.27 -6.32
N ALA A 154 -7.13 22.77 -5.08
CA ALA A 154 -8.41 22.83 -4.38
C ALA A 154 -9.39 23.70 -5.17
N TRP A 155 -10.65 23.23 -5.26
CA TRP A 155 -11.69 23.99 -5.94
C TRP A 155 -11.92 25.34 -5.24
N GLU A 156 -12.32 26.32 -6.01
CA GLU A 156 -12.60 27.67 -5.48
C GLU A 156 -13.54 27.61 -4.28
N GLY A 157 -13.13 28.23 -3.17
CA GLY A 157 -13.88 28.21 -1.91
C GLY A 157 -13.72 26.94 -1.06
N TRP A 158 -13.00 25.93 -1.51
CA TRP A 158 -12.77 24.70 -0.73
C TRP A 158 -11.50 24.78 0.11
N ASN A 159 -11.61 24.21 1.32
CA ASN A 159 -10.41 23.97 2.14
C ASN A 159 -9.52 22.89 1.49
N PRO A 160 -8.20 23.10 1.32
CA PRO A 160 -7.29 22.14 0.70
C PRO A 160 -7.32 20.75 1.34
N LEU A 161 -7.47 20.65 2.66
CA LEU A 161 -7.57 19.37 3.37
C LEU A 161 -8.86 18.63 2.97
N VAL A 162 -9.99 19.30 2.94
CA VAL A 162 -11.27 18.71 2.56
C VAL A 162 -11.24 18.26 1.10
N TYR A 163 -10.68 19.09 0.21
CA TYR A 163 -10.48 18.72 -1.18
C TYR A 163 -9.61 17.47 -1.32
N SER A 164 -8.44 17.43 -0.63
CA SER A 164 -7.53 16.29 -0.67
C SER A 164 -8.18 15.01 -0.15
N ILE A 165 -8.98 15.08 0.91
CA ILE A 165 -9.75 13.93 1.43
C ILE A 165 -10.71 13.41 0.37
N VAL A 166 -11.55 14.28 -0.21
CA VAL A 166 -12.55 13.88 -1.20
C VAL A 166 -11.89 13.29 -2.45
N TYR A 167 -10.86 13.97 -2.96
CA TYR A 167 -10.13 13.54 -4.15
C TYR A 167 -9.49 12.15 -3.98
N ASN A 168 -8.77 11.93 -2.89
CA ASN A 168 -8.06 10.67 -2.66
C ASN A 168 -9.02 9.53 -2.28
N LEU A 169 -10.04 9.78 -1.45
CA LEU A 169 -10.99 8.74 -1.08
C LEU A 169 -11.85 8.30 -2.25
N SER A 170 -12.30 9.23 -3.11
CA SER A 170 -13.09 8.89 -4.30
C SER A 170 -12.31 8.18 -5.39
N GLY A 171 -10.99 8.39 -5.48
CA GLY A 171 -10.08 7.74 -6.43
C GLY A 171 -9.46 6.47 -5.87
N THR A 172 -8.24 6.60 -5.38
CA THR A 172 -7.45 5.47 -4.87
C THR A 172 -8.01 4.83 -3.60
N GLY A 173 -8.86 5.55 -2.84
CA GLY A 173 -9.57 5.02 -1.69
C GLY A 173 -10.65 4.02 -2.10
N LEU A 174 -11.46 4.36 -3.10
CA LEU A 174 -12.46 3.47 -3.67
C LEU A 174 -11.81 2.21 -4.26
N GLU A 175 -10.72 2.37 -5.02
CA GLU A 175 -9.92 1.26 -5.55
C GLU A 175 -9.43 0.32 -4.43
N GLY A 176 -8.85 0.89 -3.36
CA GLY A 176 -8.37 0.13 -2.22
C GLY A 176 -9.48 -0.63 -1.47
N LEU A 177 -10.67 -0.03 -1.35
CA LEU A 177 -11.84 -0.70 -0.78
C LEU A 177 -12.30 -1.87 -1.65
N LEU A 178 -12.37 -1.70 -2.97
CA LEU A 178 -12.73 -2.77 -3.90
C LEU A 178 -11.70 -3.91 -3.85
N SER A 179 -10.40 -3.58 -3.79
CA SER A 179 -9.32 -4.57 -3.59
C SER A 179 -9.47 -5.33 -2.26
N THR A 180 -9.85 -4.64 -1.18
CA THR A 180 -10.11 -5.23 0.14
C THR A 180 -11.27 -6.22 0.09
N ILE A 181 -12.38 -5.84 -0.54
CA ILE A 181 -13.56 -6.71 -0.70
C ILE A 181 -13.20 -7.95 -1.52
N ALA A 182 -12.49 -7.77 -2.64
CA ALA A 182 -12.07 -8.87 -3.51
C ALA A 182 -11.18 -9.87 -2.75
N LEU A 183 -10.17 -9.41 -2.00
CA LEU A 183 -9.30 -10.28 -1.21
C LEU A 183 -10.05 -10.99 -0.07
N THR A 184 -11.01 -10.33 0.56
CA THR A 184 -11.84 -10.93 1.62
C THR A 184 -12.73 -12.06 1.08
N ALA A 185 -13.18 -11.95 -0.19
CA ALA A 185 -13.94 -13.00 -0.86
C ALA A 185 -13.06 -14.21 -1.24
N MET A 186 -11.77 -14.02 -1.46
CA MET A 186 -10.83 -15.07 -1.88
C MET A 186 -10.55 -16.09 -0.76
N PRO A 187 -10.32 -17.39 -1.08
CA PRO A 187 -9.93 -18.40 -0.12
C PRO A 187 -8.41 -18.38 0.16
N LEU A 188 -7.88 -17.27 0.68
CA LEU A 188 -6.43 -17.03 0.85
C LEU A 188 -5.75 -18.07 1.74
N SER A 189 -6.44 -18.60 2.76
CA SER A 189 -5.92 -19.67 3.61
C SER A 189 -5.65 -20.97 2.83
N LYS A 190 -6.53 -21.31 1.86
CA LYS A 190 -6.32 -22.45 0.96
C LYS A 190 -5.16 -22.21 0.00
N ILE A 191 -5.09 -21.01 -0.60
CA ILE A 191 -3.99 -20.62 -1.49
C ILE A 191 -2.65 -20.73 -0.76
N LYS A 192 -2.56 -20.19 0.46
CA LYS A 192 -1.36 -20.27 1.30
C LYS A 192 -0.92 -21.71 1.57
N LYS A 193 -1.88 -22.59 1.89
CA LYS A 193 -1.63 -24.02 2.14
C LYS A 193 -1.16 -24.74 0.87
N MET A 194 -1.81 -24.51 -0.27
CA MET A 194 -1.48 -25.17 -1.54
C MET A 194 -0.10 -24.72 -2.07
N ALA A 195 0.27 -23.46 -1.87
CA ALA A 195 1.56 -22.93 -2.27
C ALA A 195 2.70 -23.24 -1.28
N ASN A 196 2.44 -24.02 -0.21
CA ASN A 196 3.40 -24.34 0.85
C ASN A 196 4.12 -23.09 1.40
N ILE A 197 3.40 -21.97 1.53
CA ILE A 197 3.96 -20.72 2.02
C ILE A 197 4.10 -20.80 3.54
N SER A 198 5.31 -21.04 4.02
CA SER A 198 5.64 -21.01 5.45
C SER A 198 5.95 -19.57 5.86
N THR A 199 4.99 -18.92 6.50
CA THR A 199 5.27 -17.64 7.17
C THR A 199 5.76 -17.91 8.59
N THR A 200 7.04 -17.77 8.82
CA THR A 200 7.59 -17.58 10.17
C THR A 200 7.30 -16.13 10.60
N ASN A 201 6.04 -15.80 10.79
CA ASN A 201 5.66 -14.42 11.08
C ASN A 201 5.58 -14.24 12.61
N LYS A 202 6.65 -13.71 13.22
CA LYS A 202 6.65 -13.23 14.63
C LYS A 202 5.73 -12.02 14.86
N TYR A 203 5.04 -11.52 13.83
CA TYR A 203 4.27 -10.28 13.84
C TYR A 203 2.75 -10.47 13.67
N ASN A 204 2.22 -11.70 13.79
CA ASN A 204 0.78 -11.91 13.73
C ASN A 204 0.09 -11.35 14.98
N LEU A 205 -0.48 -10.15 14.86
CA LEU A 205 -1.29 -9.51 15.91
C LEU A 205 -2.60 -10.27 16.23
N GLY A 206 -2.90 -11.34 15.50
CA GLY A 206 -4.12 -12.14 15.65
C GLY A 206 -3.91 -13.56 16.18
N GLU A 207 -2.73 -13.97 16.62
CA GLU A 207 -2.51 -15.25 17.30
C GLU A 207 -2.40 -15.01 18.80
N THR A 208 -3.51 -15.22 19.52
CA THR A 208 -3.45 -15.60 20.94
C THR A 208 -2.66 -16.90 21.00
N TYR A 209 -1.56 -16.90 21.75
CA TYR A 209 -0.78 -18.08 22.07
C TYR A 209 -1.68 -19.05 22.85
N ASP A 210 -2.32 -20.00 22.17
CA ASP A 210 -2.77 -21.21 22.84
C ASP A 210 -1.52 -22.03 23.16
N LYS A 211 -1.22 -22.05 24.45
CA LYS A 211 -0.21 -22.93 25.06
C LYS A 211 -0.72 -24.36 25.10
#